data_b6000e6e3b8da9f3e13e038ea067a651
#
_entry.id   b6000e6e3b8da9f3e13e038ea067a651
#
_cell.length_a   1.000
_cell.length_b   1.000
_cell.length_c   1.000
_cell.angle_alpha   90.00
_cell.angle_beta   90.00
_cell.angle_gamma   90.00
#
_symmetry.space_group_name_H-M   'P 1'
#
loop_
_entity.id
_entity.type
_entity.pdbx_description
1 polymer ?
#
loop_
_entity_poly.entity_id
_entity_poly.type
_entity_poly.pdbx_seq_one_letter_code
_entity_poly.pdbx_strand_id
1 'polypeptide(L)'
;EYSHLFMAISGKLSAVICINDPLRKEAKYVISNLRECGIKKIVMMTGDSEKTAKSIASKVGVDEYYSEVLPEDKANFVKSEKLKGRKVIMIGDGINDSPAISESDVGIAMSEGAEIAREISDITISADNLNNLIVLKQISNKLMKRVDLSSKFIIGFNLGLILLGVGGFVRPSTSAFLHNASTVGISLNSMTNLLENTNTYNYH
;
A
#
# COMPACT_ATOMS: atom_id res chain seq x y z
N GLU A 1 -20.61 -14.63 -13.35
CA GLU A 1 -19.88 -15.72 -14.04
C GLU A 1 -19.47 -16.74 -12.98
N TYR A 2 -19.64 -18.03 -13.32
CA TYR A 2 -19.36 -19.13 -12.39
C TYR A 2 -18.13 -19.90 -12.88
N SER A 3 -17.24 -20.28 -11.97
CA SER A 3 -16.26 -21.33 -12.21
C SER A 3 -16.95 -22.69 -12.09
N HIS A 4 -16.63 -23.61 -12.98
CA HIS A 4 -17.29 -24.91 -13.04
C HIS A 4 -16.32 -26.01 -12.66
N LEU A 5 -16.71 -26.81 -11.65
CA LEU A 5 -16.01 -28.05 -11.31
C LEU A 5 -16.87 -29.23 -11.76
N PHE A 6 -16.29 -30.07 -12.62
CA PHE A 6 -16.98 -31.25 -13.18
C PHE A 6 -16.62 -32.48 -12.35
N MET A 7 -17.62 -33.18 -11.86
CA MET A 7 -17.46 -34.45 -11.15
C MET A 7 -17.91 -35.61 -12.03
N ALA A 8 -17.01 -36.55 -12.25
CA ALA A 8 -17.33 -37.77 -12.98
C ALA A 8 -17.23 -38.98 -12.06
N ILE A 9 -18.19 -39.92 -12.17
CA ILE A 9 -18.21 -41.22 -11.47
C ILE A 9 -18.25 -42.30 -12.53
N SER A 10 -17.32 -43.25 -12.46
CA SER A 10 -17.19 -44.35 -13.44
C SER A 10 -17.16 -43.89 -14.91
N GLY A 11 -16.45 -42.75 -15.17
CA GLY A 11 -16.28 -42.18 -16.51
C GLY A 11 -17.50 -41.42 -17.05
N LYS A 12 -18.55 -41.25 -16.25
CA LYS A 12 -19.74 -40.47 -16.62
C LYS A 12 -19.82 -39.17 -15.80
N LEU A 13 -20.10 -38.06 -16.47
CA LEU A 13 -20.36 -36.79 -15.80
C LEU A 13 -21.57 -36.92 -14.89
N SER A 14 -21.36 -36.79 -13.58
CA SER A 14 -22.40 -37.00 -12.55
C SER A 14 -22.89 -35.73 -11.92
N ALA A 15 -22.03 -34.69 -11.85
CA ALA A 15 -22.42 -33.37 -11.33
C ALA A 15 -21.53 -32.26 -11.94
N VAL A 16 -22.10 -31.06 -11.97
CA VAL A 16 -21.36 -29.82 -12.23
C VAL A 16 -21.59 -28.89 -11.05
N ILE A 17 -20.50 -28.53 -10.35
CA ILE A 17 -20.55 -27.62 -9.23
C ILE A 17 -20.19 -26.22 -9.77
N CYS A 18 -21.10 -25.28 -9.63
CA CYS A 18 -20.90 -23.89 -10.03
C CYS A 18 -20.43 -23.09 -8.83
N ILE A 19 -19.21 -22.58 -8.89
CA ILE A 19 -18.61 -21.76 -7.83
C ILE A 19 -18.75 -20.31 -8.25
N ASN A 20 -19.39 -19.50 -7.40
CA ASN A 20 -19.46 -18.05 -7.57
C ASN A 20 -18.52 -17.39 -6.57
N ASP A 21 -17.52 -16.70 -7.08
CA ASP A 21 -16.66 -15.84 -6.28
C ASP A 21 -16.98 -14.39 -6.62
N PRO A 22 -17.82 -13.73 -5.81
CA PRO A 22 -18.28 -12.38 -6.12
C PRO A 22 -17.16 -11.37 -5.88
N LEU A 23 -17.05 -10.44 -6.83
CA LEU A 23 -16.19 -9.28 -6.63
C LEU A 23 -16.57 -8.52 -5.35
N ARG A 24 -15.59 -8.13 -4.55
CA ARG A 24 -15.81 -7.30 -3.36
C ARG A 24 -16.44 -5.97 -3.74
N LYS A 25 -17.51 -5.59 -3.04
CA LYS A 25 -18.29 -4.38 -3.34
C LYS A 25 -17.44 -3.11 -3.29
N GLU A 26 -16.48 -3.04 -2.38
CA GLU A 26 -15.59 -1.92 -2.17
C GLU A 26 -14.43 -1.84 -3.18
N ALA A 27 -14.16 -2.88 -3.96
CA ALA A 27 -12.97 -2.96 -4.81
C ALA A 27 -12.82 -1.75 -5.76
N LYS A 28 -13.87 -1.40 -6.48
CA LYS A 28 -13.87 -0.24 -7.39
C LYS A 28 -13.59 1.08 -6.64
N TYR A 29 -14.21 1.25 -5.48
CA TYR A 29 -14.03 2.43 -4.63
C TYR A 29 -12.58 2.54 -4.15
N VAL A 30 -12.01 1.43 -3.69
CA VAL A 30 -10.62 1.39 -3.23
C VAL A 30 -9.65 1.73 -4.36
N ILE A 31 -9.80 1.16 -5.56
CA ILE A 31 -8.96 1.46 -6.73
C ILE A 31 -9.01 2.96 -7.07
N SER A 32 -10.19 3.57 -7.08
CA SER A 32 -10.34 5.01 -7.35
C SER A 32 -9.60 5.86 -6.30
N ASN A 33 -9.80 5.57 -5.00
CA ASN A 33 -9.17 6.32 -3.92
C ASN A 33 -7.65 6.14 -3.85
N LEU A 34 -7.13 4.96 -4.19
CA LEU A 34 -5.68 4.77 -4.29
C LEU A 34 -5.05 5.67 -5.36
N ARG A 35 -5.74 5.90 -6.49
CA ARG A 35 -5.29 6.87 -7.51
C ARG A 35 -5.27 8.29 -6.95
N GLU A 36 -6.32 8.71 -6.25
CA GLU A 36 -6.39 10.02 -5.59
C GLU A 36 -5.26 10.18 -4.55
N CYS A 37 -4.88 9.10 -3.87
CA CYS A 37 -3.73 9.06 -2.96
C CYS A 37 -2.37 9.07 -3.66
N GLY A 38 -2.32 9.11 -5.00
CA GLY A 38 -1.09 9.26 -5.79
C GLY A 38 -0.50 7.97 -6.36
N ILE A 39 -1.23 6.85 -6.36
CA ILE A 39 -0.84 5.64 -7.09
C ILE A 39 -1.08 5.89 -8.59
N LYS A 40 -0.01 5.85 -9.38
CA LYS A 40 -0.04 6.24 -10.81
C LYS A 40 -0.54 5.13 -11.72
N LYS A 41 -0.27 3.88 -11.35
CA LYS A 41 -0.61 2.70 -12.18
C LYS A 41 -1.01 1.55 -11.25
N ILE A 42 -2.15 0.94 -11.55
CA ILE A 42 -2.68 -0.22 -10.81
C ILE A 42 -2.83 -1.37 -11.79
N VAL A 43 -2.18 -2.48 -11.48
CA VAL A 43 -2.14 -3.68 -12.32
C VAL A 43 -2.75 -4.84 -11.55
N MET A 44 -3.59 -5.62 -12.19
CA MET A 44 -4.15 -6.85 -11.65
C MET A 44 -3.46 -8.06 -12.28
N MET A 45 -2.97 -8.97 -11.46
CA MET A 45 -2.40 -10.25 -11.91
C MET A 45 -3.15 -11.40 -11.25
N THR A 46 -3.69 -12.30 -12.06
CA THR A 46 -4.49 -13.44 -11.58
C THR A 46 -4.15 -14.72 -12.31
N GLY A 47 -4.32 -15.86 -11.64
CA GLY A 47 -4.27 -17.19 -12.26
C GLY A 47 -5.54 -17.55 -13.02
N ASP A 48 -6.59 -16.73 -12.95
CA ASP A 48 -7.86 -16.98 -13.63
C ASP A 48 -7.73 -16.86 -15.14
N SER A 49 -8.76 -17.42 -15.84
CA SER A 49 -8.87 -17.33 -17.29
C SER A 49 -8.98 -15.89 -17.79
N GLU A 50 -8.51 -15.64 -19.01
CA GLU A 50 -8.57 -14.34 -19.68
C GLU A 50 -9.97 -13.71 -19.63
N LYS A 51 -11.01 -14.50 -19.85
CA LYS A 51 -12.40 -14.02 -19.84
C LYS A 51 -12.80 -13.49 -18.46
N THR A 52 -12.43 -14.18 -17.38
CA THR A 52 -12.72 -13.79 -16.00
C THR A 52 -11.91 -12.55 -15.63
N ALA A 53 -10.60 -12.57 -15.89
CA ALA A 53 -9.70 -11.45 -15.61
C ALA A 53 -10.16 -10.16 -16.28
N LYS A 54 -10.50 -10.21 -17.57
CA LYS A 54 -11.01 -9.07 -18.35
C LYS A 54 -12.31 -8.51 -17.75
N SER A 55 -13.24 -9.39 -17.37
CA SER A 55 -14.50 -8.96 -16.76
C SER A 55 -14.27 -8.25 -15.43
N ILE A 56 -13.42 -8.79 -14.57
CA ILE A 56 -13.08 -8.19 -13.27
C ILE A 56 -12.36 -6.85 -13.48
N ALA A 57 -11.30 -6.83 -14.30
CA ALA A 57 -10.51 -5.65 -14.58
C ALA A 57 -11.36 -4.46 -15.03
N SER A 58 -12.32 -4.71 -15.94
CA SER A 58 -13.24 -3.67 -16.42
C SER A 58 -14.19 -3.15 -15.34
N LYS A 59 -14.61 -4.01 -14.39
CA LYS A 59 -15.52 -3.62 -13.30
C LYS A 59 -14.81 -2.80 -12.23
N VAL A 60 -13.56 -3.17 -11.88
CA VAL A 60 -12.79 -2.48 -10.83
C VAL A 60 -12.04 -1.26 -11.35
N GLY A 61 -11.73 -1.21 -12.65
CA GLY A 61 -11.10 -0.06 -13.29
C GLY A 61 -9.59 0.00 -13.08
N VAL A 62 -8.89 -1.14 -13.11
CA VAL A 62 -7.41 -1.20 -13.16
C VAL A 62 -6.87 -0.73 -14.51
N ASP A 63 -5.60 -0.34 -14.57
CA ASP A 63 -4.97 0.16 -15.81
C ASP A 63 -4.57 -0.98 -16.75
N GLU A 64 -4.10 -2.08 -16.17
CA GLU A 64 -3.67 -3.27 -16.91
C GLU A 64 -4.07 -4.51 -16.12
N TYR A 65 -4.22 -5.62 -16.80
CA TYR A 65 -4.41 -6.91 -16.17
C TYR A 65 -3.64 -8.01 -16.91
N TYR A 66 -3.27 -9.03 -16.18
CA TYR A 66 -2.63 -10.25 -16.70
C TYR A 66 -3.38 -11.45 -16.13
N SER A 67 -3.79 -12.33 -17.02
CA SER A 67 -4.50 -13.59 -16.74
C SER A 67 -3.56 -14.79 -16.81
N GLU A 68 -3.96 -15.91 -16.22
CA GLU A 68 -3.24 -17.19 -16.28
C GLU A 68 -1.78 -17.07 -15.82
N VAL A 69 -1.50 -16.16 -14.87
CA VAL A 69 -0.15 -15.81 -14.38
C VAL A 69 0.27 -16.77 -13.28
N LEU A 70 1.44 -17.35 -13.43
CA LEU A 70 2.08 -18.15 -12.38
C LEU A 70 2.74 -17.28 -11.30
N PRO A 71 2.98 -17.80 -10.09
CA PRO A 71 3.66 -17.06 -9.03
C PRO A 71 5.01 -16.46 -9.44
N GLU A 72 5.81 -17.20 -10.20
CA GLU A 72 7.10 -16.77 -10.71
C GLU A 72 6.98 -15.60 -11.71
N ASP A 73 5.95 -15.62 -12.55
CA ASP A 73 5.70 -14.53 -13.51
C ASP A 73 5.34 -13.23 -12.81
N LYS A 74 4.59 -13.30 -11.70
CA LYS A 74 4.29 -12.13 -10.86
C LYS A 74 5.57 -11.51 -10.31
N ALA A 75 6.50 -12.32 -9.80
CA ALA A 75 7.79 -11.83 -9.29
C ALA A 75 8.65 -11.22 -10.41
N ASN A 76 8.71 -11.86 -11.58
CA ASN A 76 9.43 -11.35 -12.75
C ASN A 76 8.84 -10.02 -13.24
N PHE A 77 7.52 -9.87 -13.22
CA PHE A 77 6.86 -8.61 -13.55
C PHE A 77 7.28 -7.50 -12.59
N VAL A 78 7.20 -7.75 -11.26
CA VAL A 78 7.63 -6.81 -10.23
C VAL A 78 9.09 -6.38 -10.47
N LYS A 79 9.98 -7.33 -10.69
CA LYS A 79 11.40 -7.07 -10.98
C LYS A 79 11.58 -6.19 -12.23
N SER A 80 10.83 -6.47 -13.29
CA SER A 80 10.88 -5.69 -14.53
C SER A 80 10.45 -4.24 -14.34
N GLU A 81 9.42 -4.01 -13.53
CA GLU A 81 8.93 -2.65 -13.22
C GLU A 81 9.94 -1.88 -12.36
N LYS A 82 10.60 -2.54 -11.39
CA LYS A 82 11.68 -1.95 -10.60
C LYS A 82 12.87 -1.56 -11.47
N LEU A 83 13.26 -2.40 -12.43
CA LEU A 83 14.34 -2.09 -13.38
C LEU A 83 14.02 -0.87 -14.26
N LYS A 84 12.74 -0.56 -14.48
CA LYS A 84 12.30 0.69 -15.15
C LYS A 84 12.32 1.92 -14.21
N GLY A 85 12.85 1.79 -13.00
CA GLY A 85 12.93 2.86 -12.00
C GLY A 85 11.60 3.14 -11.28
N ARG A 86 10.62 2.25 -11.36
CA ARG A 86 9.33 2.39 -10.68
C ARG A 86 9.41 1.83 -9.26
N LYS A 87 8.70 2.48 -8.33
CA LYS A 87 8.46 1.93 -7.00
C LYS A 87 7.22 1.07 -7.03
N VAL A 88 7.35 -0.18 -6.61
CA VAL A 88 6.32 -1.20 -6.71
C VAL A 88 5.80 -1.59 -5.33
N ILE A 89 4.50 -1.48 -5.16
CA ILE A 89 3.77 -2.06 -4.02
C ILE A 89 3.09 -3.33 -4.53
N MET A 90 3.41 -4.46 -3.94
CA MET A 90 2.73 -5.74 -4.23
C MET A 90 1.76 -6.07 -3.11
N ILE A 91 0.53 -6.42 -3.49
CA ILE A 91 -0.52 -6.81 -2.56
C ILE A 91 -1.00 -8.21 -2.94
N GLY A 92 -1.01 -9.12 -2.00
CA GLY A 92 -1.41 -10.50 -2.23
C GLY A 92 -1.87 -11.23 -0.97
N ASP A 93 -2.26 -12.50 -1.10
CA ASP A 93 -2.68 -13.35 0.01
C ASP A 93 -1.51 -13.88 0.86
N GLY A 94 -0.30 -13.70 0.40
CA GLY A 94 0.94 -14.09 1.08
C GLY A 94 1.39 -15.53 0.83
N ILE A 95 0.57 -16.42 0.34
CA ILE A 95 0.94 -17.83 0.07
C ILE A 95 1.47 -17.96 -1.36
N ASN A 96 0.62 -17.73 -2.34
CA ASN A 96 0.97 -17.84 -3.76
C ASN A 96 1.74 -16.62 -4.28
N ASP A 97 1.60 -15.48 -3.62
CA ASP A 97 2.22 -14.21 -4.01
C ASP A 97 3.55 -13.94 -3.28
N SER A 98 4.00 -14.87 -2.43
CA SER A 98 5.24 -14.74 -1.65
C SER A 98 6.46 -14.27 -2.46
N PRO A 99 6.78 -14.84 -3.64
CA PRO A 99 7.92 -14.40 -4.41
C PRO A 99 7.79 -12.96 -4.92
N ALA A 100 6.58 -12.55 -5.32
CA ALA A 100 6.32 -11.20 -5.81
C ALA A 100 6.30 -10.16 -4.68
N ILE A 101 5.76 -10.54 -3.51
CA ILE A 101 5.76 -9.72 -2.29
C ILE A 101 7.19 -9.43 -1.85
N SER A 102 8.04 -10.46 -1.75
CA SER A 102 9.46 -10.31 -1.37
C SER A 102 10.27 -9.50 -2.37
N GLU A 103 9.96 -9.57 -3.67
CA GLU A 103 10.67 -8.81 -4.71
C GLU A 103 10.27 -7.33 -4.75
N SER A 104 9.12 -6.95 -4.22
CA SER A 104 8.58 -5.59 -4.30
C SER A 104 9.35 -4.58 -3.44
N ASP A 105 9.14 -3.27 -3.64
CA ASP A 105 9.68 -2.23 -2.73
C ASP A 105 8.86 -2.14 -1.44
N VAL A 106 7.58 -2.52 -1.49
CA VAL A 106 6.70 -2.69 -0.33
C VAL A 106 5.78 -3.87 -0.59
N GLY A 107 5.91 -4.89 0.22
CA GLY A 107 5.07 -6.08 0.20
C GLY A 107 3.94 -5.99 1.22
N ILE A 108 2.70 -6.13 0.78
CA ILE A 108 1.51 -6.11 1.64
C ILE A 108 0.81 -7.46 1.55
N ALA A 109 0.74 -8.17 2.67
CA ALA A 109 -0.05 -9.40 2.77
C ALA A 109 -1.46 -9.10 3.32
N MET A 110 -2.47 -9.61 2.62
CA MET A 110 -3.86 -9.60 3.07
C MET A 110 -4.22 -10.98 3.60
N SER A 111 -4.05 -11.21 4.87
CA SER A 111 -4.24 -12.54 5.46
C SER A 111 -4.82 -12.47 6.87
N GLU A 112 -5.73 -13.41 7.18
CA GLU A 112 -6.28 -13.62 8.52
C GLU A 112 -5.46 -14.61 9.35
N GLY A 113 -4.15 -14.45 9.42
CA GLY A 113 -3.34 -15.21 10.37
C GLY A 113 -2.34 -16.21 9.81
N ALA A 114 -2.06 -16.22 8.52
CA ALA A 114 -0.96 -17.02 8.00
C ALA A 114 0.37 -16.46 8.51
N GLU A 115 1.04 -17.20 9.36
CA GLU A 115 2.36 -16.86 9.92
C GLU A 115 3.38 -16.56 8.83
N ILE A 116 3.34 -17.34 7.75
CA ILE A 116 4.17 -17.18 6.55
C ILE A 116 3.98 -15.80 5.90
N ALA A 117 2.73 -15.31 5.81
CA ALA A 117 2.45 -14.00 5.22
C ALA A 117 3.11 -12.85 6.01
N ARG A 118 3.21 -13.00 7.34
CA ARG A 118 3.86 -12.01 8.22
C ARG A 118 5.37 -11.99 8.09
N GLU A 119 6.00 -13.13 7.82
CA GLU A 119 7.46 -13.22 7.68
C GLU A 119 7.98 -12.59 6.39
N ILE A 120 7.17 -12.61 5.32
CA ILE A 120 7.62 -12.19 3.98
C ILE A 120 7.13 -10.81 3.57
N SER A 121 6.16 -10.24 4.29
CA SER A 121 5.58 -8.93 3.96
C SER A 121 6.09 -7.84 4.90
N ASP A 122 6.23 -6.63 4.37
CA ASP A 122 6.53 -5.44 5.19
C ASP A 122 5.31 -5.01 6.00
N ILE A 123 4.12 -5.28 5.50
CA ILE A 123 2.85 -4.87 6.11
C ILE A 123 1.84 -6.00 5.98
N THR A 124 1.14 -6.31 7.07
CA THR A 124 0.00 -7.23 7.06
C THR A 124 -1.29 -6.46 7.34
N ILE A 125 -2.30 -6.68 6.51
CA ILE A 125 -3.62 -6.07 6.64
C ILE A 125 -4.65 -7.19 6.74
N SER A 126 -5.70 -7.01 7.58
CA SER A 126 -6.83 -7.93 7.62
C SER A 126 -7.48 -8.06 6.24
N ALA A 127 -7.75 -9.31 5.85
CA ALA A 127 -8.37 -9.62 4.57
C ALA A 127 -9.81 -9.09 4.44
N ASP A 128 -10.49 -8.82 5.55
CA ASP A 128 -11.91 -8.44 5.57
C ASP A 128 -12.21 -7.09 4.93
N ASN A 129 -11.21 -6.18 4.89
CA ASN A 129 -11.48 -4.80 4.54
C ASN A 129 -10.39 -4.17 3.68
N LEU A 130 -10.65 -4.09 2.37
CA LEU A 130 -9.77 -3.42 1.41
C LEU A 130 -9.59 -1.91 1.69
N ASN A 131 -10.51 -1.26 2.41
CA ASN A 131 -10.37 0.17 2.72
C ASN A 131 -9.15 0.47 3.59
N ASN A 132 -8.63 -0.52 4.31
CA ASN A 132 -7.39 -0.38 5.07
C ASN A 132 -6.20 0.03 4.19
N LEU A 133 -6.20 -0.31 2.90
CA LEU A 133 -5.19 0.14 1.93
C LEU A 133 -5.24 1.65 1.71
N ILE A 134 -6.45 2.22 1.65
CA ILE A 134 -6.63 3.68 1.52
C ILE A 134 -6.10 4.37 2.77
N VAL A 135 -6.48 3.87 3.95
CA VAL A 135 -6.03 4.42 5.25
C VAL A 135 -4.51 4.36 5.36
N LEU A 136 -3.91 3.22 5.04
CA LEU A 136 -2.44 3.05 5.02
C LEU A 136 -1.77 4.10 4.11
N LYS A 137 -2.27 4.27 2.89
CA LYS A 137 -1.71 5.22 1.94
C LYS A 137 -1.88 6.67 2.38
N GLN A 138 -3.01 7.01 2.99
CA GLN A 138 -3.25 8.35 3.56
C GLN A 138 -2.31 8.64 4.73
N ILE A 139 -2.12 7.68 5.65
CA ILE A 139 -1.16 7.81 6.76
C ILE A 139 0.24 8.05 6.21
N SER A 140 0.68 7.22 5.25
CA SER A 140 1.99 7.34 4.61
C SER A 140 2.20 8.73 3.99
N ASN A 141 1.21 9.24 3.23
CA ASN A 141 1.29 10.55 2.60
C ASN A 141 1.36 11.69 3.64
N LYS A 142 0.55 11.62 4.70
CA LYS A 142 0.56 12.63 5.77
C LYS A 142 1.85 12.59 6.59
N LEU A 143 2.37 11.38 6.86
CA LEU A 143 3.66 11.21 7.53
C LEU A 143 4.80 11.83 6.72
N MET A 144 4.89 11.52 5.42
CA MET A 144 5.92 12.08 4.55
C MET A 144 5.84 13.60 4.46
N LYS A 145 4.63 14.17 4.38
CA LYS A 145 4.45 15.63 4.42
C LYS A 145 4.93 16.23 5.73
N ARG A 146 4.64 15.58 6.87
CA ARG A 146 5.12 16.02 8.19
C ARG A 146 6.65 15.98 8.28
N VAL A 147 7.27 14.89 7.82
CA VAL A 147 8.73 14.74 7.80
C VAL A 147 9.39 15.84 6.94
N ASP A 148 8.86 16.08 5.74
CA ASP A 148 9.37 17.11 4.83
C ASP A 148 9.28 18.52 5.43
N LEU A 149 8.14 18.87 6.03
CA LEU A 149 7.95 20.15 6.70
C LEU A 149 8.88 20.31 7.91
N SER A 150 8.99 19.29 8.74
CA SER A 150 9.88 19.30 9.90
C SER A 150 11.34 19.44 9.48
N SER A 151 11.76 18.73 8.44
CA SER A 151 13.13 18.81 7.91
C SER A 151 13.45 20.21 7.37
N LYS A 152 12.55 20.77 6.58
CA LYS A 152 12.71 22.15 6.06
C LYS A 152 12.79 23.19 7.18
N PHE A 153 11.95 23.04 8.21
CA PHE A 153 11.97 23.91 9.37
C PHE A 153 13.30 23.79 10.13
N ILE A 154 13.76 22.56 10.42
CA ILE A 154 15.04 22.32 11.12
C ILE A 154 16.20 22.98 10.38
N ILE A 155 16.30 22.72 9.08
CA ILE A 155 17.40 23.26 8.26
C ILE A 155 17.36 24.77 8.21
N GLY A 156 16.20 25.37 7.92
CA GLY A 156 16.05 26.82 7.83
C GLY A 156 16.27 27.52 9.16
N PHE A 157 15.73 26.98 10.26
CA PHE A 157 15.88 27.54 11.59
C PHE A 157 17.34 27.50 12.06
N ASN A 158 18.02 26.37 11.88
CA ASN A 158 19.42 26.22 12.26
C ASN A 158 20.33 27.13 11.43
N LEU A 159 20.09 27.22 10.12
CA LEU A 159 20.82 28.14 9.26
C LEU A 159 20.64 29.61 9.72
N GLY A 160 19.40 30.00 10.06
CA GLY A 160 19.10 31.30 10.62
C GLY A 160 19.84 31.58 11.93
N LEU A 161 19.88 30.64 12.87
CA LEU A 161 20.62 30.74 14.12
C LEU A 161 22.13 30.89 13.88
N ILE A 162 22.70 30.19 12.93
CA ILE A 162 24.13 30.30 12.55
C ILE A 162 24.41 31.70 12.02
N LEU A 163 23.62 32.21 11.08
CA LEU A 163 23.80 33.56 10.50
C LEU A 163 23.68 34.63 11.55
N LEU A 164 22.72 34.56 12.46
CA LEU A 164 22.56 35.50 13.57
C LEU A 164 23.71 35.44 14.57
N GLY A 165 24.25 34.24 14.81
CA GLY A 165 25.42 34.03 15.65
C GLY A 165 26.70 34.64 15.06
N VAL A 166 26.95 34.37 13.76
CA VAL A 166 28.10 34.95 13.01
C VAL A 166 27.97 36.47 12.92
N GLY A 167 26.77 37.00 12.74
CA GLY A 167 26.51 38.45 12.73
C GLY A 167 26.58 39.11 14.10
N GLY A 168 26.82 38.36 15.18
CA GLY A 168 26.92 38.89 16.54
C GLY A 168 25.60 39.28 17.20
N PHE A 169 24.46 38.98 16.55
CA PHE A 169 23.12 39.34 17.07
C PHE A 169 22.65 38.42 18.19
N VAL A 170 23.12 37.16 18.22
CA VAL A 170 22.71 36.14 19.20
C VAL A 170 23.93 35.54 19.88
N ARG A 171 23.90 35.44 21.20
CA ARG A 171 24.96 34.78 21.97
C ARG A 171 24.93 33.24 21.74
N PRO A 172 26.08 32.56 21.78
CA PRO A 172 26.16 31.12 21.59
C PRO A 172 25.23 30.29 22.52
N SER A 173 25.12 30.72 23.79
CA SER A 173 24.25 30.10 24.78
C SER A 173 22.76 30.20 24.40
N THR A 174 22.34 31.38 23.91
CA THR A 174 20.96 31.59 23.43
C THR A 174 20.67 30.79 22.19
N SER A 175 21.62 30.74 21.25
CA SER A 175 21.50 29.91 20.04
C SER A 175 21.34 28.43 20.39
N ALA A 176 22.16 27.89 21.31
CA ALA A 176 22.06 26.54 21.78
C ALA A 176 20.71 26.23 22.46
N PHE A 177 20.24 27.15 23.31
CA PHE A 177 18.92 27.02 23.94
C PHE A 177 17.78 26.96 22.91
N LEU A 178 17.78 27.87 21.94
CA LEU A 178 16.76 27.93 20.90
C LEU A 178 16.79 26.66 20.00
N HIS A 179 17.97 26.18 19.67
CA HIS A 179 18.13 24.90 18.95
C HIS A 179 17.50 23.73 19.70
N ASN A 180 17.83 23.55 20.99
CA ASN A 180 17.27 22.49 21.81
C ASN A 180 15.74 22.64 21.98
N ALA A 181 15.25 23.85 22.22
CA ALA A 181 13.82 24.12 22.35
C ALA A 181 13.07 23.79 21.05
N SER A 182 13.64 24.12 19.88
CA SER A 182 13.03 23.78 18.59
C SER A 182 12.95 22.28 18.37
N THR A 183 13.99 21.53 18.78
CA THR A 183 14.01 20.06 18.68
C THR A 183 12.91 19.43 19.55
N VAL A 184 12.75 19.90 20.78
CA VAL A 184 11.66 19.46 21.67
C VAL A 184 10.29 19.78 21.06
N GLY A 185 10.10 21.00 20.54
CA GLY A 185 8.85 21.40 19.89
C GLY A 185 8.49 20.52 18.70
N ILE A 186 9.45 20.17 17.85
CA ILE A 186 9.25 19.27 16.71
C ILE A 186 8.90 17.85 17.20
N SER A 187 9.59 17.37 18.23
CA SER A 187 9.33 16.06 18.80
C SER A 187 7.90 15.96 19.35
N LEU A 188 7.44 16.99 20.09
CA LEU A 188 6.07 17.07 20.58
C LEU A 188 5.04 17.11 19.44
N ASN A 189 5.30 17.90 18.39
CA ASN A 189 4.44 17.94 17.21
C ASN A 189 4.38 16.58 16.49
N SER A 190 5.47 15.83 16.50
CA SER A 190 5.54 14.50 15.89
C SER A 190 4.70 13.44 16.62
N MET A 191 4.37 13.67 17.89
CA MET A 191 3.51 12.80 18.70
C MET A 191 2.00 13.01 18.47
N THR A 192 1.62 14.06 17.72
CA THR A 192 0.21 14.30 17.41
C THR A 192 -0.32 13.33 16.36
N ASN A 193 -1.63 13.02 16.41
CA ASN A 193 -2.27 12.12 15.47
C ASN A 193 -2.12 12.61 14.02
N LEU A 194 -1.84 11.68 13.11
CA LEU A 194 -1.76 11.94 11.68
C LEU A 194 -3.13 12.00 11.02
N LEU A 195 -4.07 11.17 11.49
CA LEU A 195 -5.45 11.18 11.04
C LEU A 195 -6.28 11.94 12.08
N GLU A 196 -6.96 12.97 11.66
CA GLU A 196 -8.09 13.52 12.42
C GLU A 196 -9.15 12.43 12.49
N ASN A 197 -9.78 12.24 13.67
CA ASN A 197 -10.71 11.14 13.95
C ASN A 197 -11.55 10.77 12.72
N THR A 198 -11.20 9.65 12.09
CA THR A 198 -11.96 9.06 10.99
C THR A 198 -13.18 8.31 11.55
N ASN A 199 -14.02 9.02 12.27
CA ASN A 199 -15.36 8.52 12.66
C ASN A 199 -16.34 8.46 11.48
N THR A 200 -15.85 8.51 10.24
CA THR A 200 -16.72 8.64 9.05
C THR A 200 -16.68 7.42 8.11
N TYR A 201 -16.09 6.32 8.52
CA TYR A 201 -16.31 5.06 7.78
C TYR A 201 -17.41 4.25 8.48
N ASN A 202 -18.61 4.83 8.56
CA ASN A 202 -19.82 4.06 8.84
C ASN A 202 -20.09 3.18 7.63
N TYR A 203 -19.80 1.90 7.79
CA TYR A 203 -20.19 0.84 6.87
C TYR A 203 -21.71 0.64 7.00
N HIS A 204 -22.48 1.10 6.03
CA HIS A 204 -23.83 0.65 5.76
C HIS A 204 -23.84 -0.27 4.53
#